data_a82ca86156fb14808a387d9b87dfbe3a
#
_entry.id   a82ca86156fb14808a387d9b87dfbe3a
#
_cell.length_a   1.000
_cell.length_b   1.000
_cell.length_c   1.000
_cell.angle_alpha   90.00
_cell.angle_beta   90.00
_cell.angle_gamma   90.00
#
_symmetry.space_group_name_H-M   'P 1'
#
loop_
_entity.id
_entity.type
_entity.pdbx_description
1 polymer ?
#
loop_
_entity_poly.entity_id
_entity_poly.type
_entity_poly.pdbx_seq_one_letter_code
_entity_poly.pdbx_strand_id
1 'polypeptide(L)'
;MLRFAAKIFAMLLVVYAVHRPASAVEPHWPPSLTIGTASPGGTYYAYGEGLARILTRALNLPVTARATEGPGQNILLLEAGEIQIGFVTLGVALQGWNGSAPWTGGKQLRMMRALFPMYDTPFQFMVLEESGIRSVGELNGKRVGIGPLGGTSGAYMPEFFKVLKVDASLAHGDWADVANQVQAGSLDALAVAAGVPFPSFIDLEQKGKVRYVPLTPRQILDLRLAMPELGASVVGAGTYPSLRSNYGTVGLYNFAVAHRDVPADLAYAIVEAVFANHDELVEVHSAAAETVPPNFTRNTFLPFHDGASRWYQNKGVVGVIRND
;
A
#
# COMPACT_ATOMS: atom_id res chain seq x y z
N MET A 1 24.87 -77.49 20.66
CA MET A 1 23.99 -77.11 19.54
C MET A 1 22.96 -76.14 20.07
N LEU A 2 23.23 -74.85 20.09
CA LEU A 2 22.29 -73.79 20.52
C LEU A 2 21.89 -72.97 19.30
N ARG A 3 20.58 -72.93 19.01
CA ARG A 3 19.98 -72.10 17.97
C ARG A 3 19.63 -70.72 18.60
N PHE A 4 20.32 -69.66 18.19
CA PHE A 4 19.94 -68.31 18.49
C PHE A 4 18.85 -67.84 17.50
N ALA A 5 17.67 -67.54 18.00
CA ALA A 5 16.60 -66.87 17.24
C ALA A 5 16.69 -65.37 17.45
N ALA A 6 17.09 -64.62 16.41
CA ALA A 6 17.03 -63.18 16.39
C ALA A 6 15.62 -62.70 16.11
N LYS A 7 15.00 -62.03 17.09
CA LYS A 7 13.72 -61.30 16.91
C LYS A 7 14.02 -59.92 16.39
N ILE A 8 13.71 -59.66 15.13
CA ILE A 8 13.71 -58.33 14.54
C ILE A 8 12.41 -57.64 14.94
N PHE A 9 12.53 -56.60 15.79
CA PHE A 9 11.40 -55.72 16.19
C PHE A 9 11.32 -54.59 15.17
N ALA A 10 10.38 -54.69 14.22
CA ALA A 10 10.11 -53.64 13.26
C ALA A 10 9.26 -52.56 13.97
N MET A 11 9.87 -51.41 14.26
CA MET A 11 9.20 -50.24 14.82
C MET A 11 8.52 -49.47 13.70
N LEU A 12 7.22 -49.62 13.54
CA LEU A 12 6.39 -48.81 12.62
C LEU A 12 6.28 -47.41 13.18
N LEU A 13 7.01 -46.46 12.59
CA LEU A 13 6.80 -45.02 12.82
C LEU A 13 5.54 -44.59 12.08
N VAL A 14 4.42 -44.49 12.79
CA VAL A 14 3.19 -43.86 12.28
C VAL A 14 3.40 -42.35 12.30
N VAL A 15 3.72 -41.79 11.14
CA VAL A 15 3.74 -40.33 10.96
C VAL A 15 2.28 -39.87 10.91
N TYR A 16 1.79 -39.35 12.02
CA TYR A 16 0.53 -38.61 12.05
C TYR A 16 0.73 -37.30 11.26
N ALA A 17 0.35 -37.28 9.99
CA ALA A 17 0.14 -36.04 9.28
C ALA A 17 -1.02 -35.31 9.99
N VAL A 18 -0.70 -34.29 10.76
CA VAL A 18 -1.70 -33.37 11.32
C VAL A 18 -2.32 -32.62 10.15
N HIS A 19 -3.36 -33.19 9.55
CA HIS A 19 -4.24 -32.45 8.67
C HIS A 19 -4.90 -31.37 9.52
N ARG A 20 -4.42 -30.10 9.42
CA ARG A 20 -5.24 -28.98 9.83
C ARG A 20 -6.49 -29.00 8.95
N PRO A 21 -7.70 -29.12 9.53
CA PRO A 21 -8.90 -28.97 8.73
C PRO A 21 -8.84 -27.60 8.04
N ALA A 22 -9.11 -27.54 6.75
CA ALA A 22 -9.39 -26.29 6.07
C ALA A 22 -10.46 -25.58 6.92
N SER A 23 -10.18 -24.34 7.38
CA SER A 23 -11.12 -23.59 8.18
C SER A 23 -12.43 -23.52 7.41
N ALA A 24 -13.50 -24.09 7.96
CA ALA A 24 -14.82 -23.92 7.39
C ALA A 24 -15.16 -22.44 7.48
N VAL A 25 -15.74 -21.88 6.42
CA VAL A 25 -16.24 -20.50 6.43
C VAL A 25 -17.27 -20.41 7.55
N GLU A 26 -17.05 -19.49 8.48
CA GLU A 26 -17.96 -19.30 9.61
C GLU A 26 -19.31 -18.77 9.09
N PRO A 27 -20.46 -19.28 9.60
CA PRO A 27 -21.79 -18.92 9.07
C PRO A 27 -22.13 -17.43 9.16
N HIS A 28 -21.47 -16.67 10.05
CA HIS A 28 -21.69 -15.23 10.25
C HIS A 28 -20.72 -14.36 9.43
N TRP A 29 -19.79 -14.96 8.68
CA TRP A 29 -18.93 -14.23 7.76
C TRP A 29 -19.70 -13.82 6.49
N PRO A 30 -19.33 -12.71 5.85
CA PRO A 30 -19.91 -12.36 4.56
C PRO A 30 -19.56 -13.43 3.52
N PRO A 31 -20.38 -13.59 2.47
CA PRO A 31 -20.15 -14.63 1.45
C PRO A 31 -18.91 -14.36 0.59
N SER A 32 -18.41 -13.14 0.59
CA SER A 32 -17.20 -12.71 -0.13
C SER A 32 -16.64 -11.42 0.47
N LEU A 33 -15.37 -11.11 0.14
CA LEU A 33 -14.73 -9.84 0.47
C LEU A 33 -14.30 -9.11 -0.79
N THR A 34 -14.39 -7.80 -0.76
CA THR A 34 -13.84 -6.90 -1.81
C THR A 34 -12.77 -6.01 -1.20
N ILE A 35 -11.60 -5.99 -1.83
CA ILE A 35 -10.47 -5.11 -1.49
C ILE A 35 -10.44 -3.94 -2.46
N GLY A 36 -10.67 -2.72 -2.00
CA GLY A 36 -10.43 -1.51 -2.77
C GLY A 36 -8.93 -1.24 -2.89
N THR A 37 -8.43 -1.11 -4.11
CA THR A 37 -6.99 -1.01 -4.41
C THR A 37 -6.61 0.37 -4.97
N ALA A 38 -6.22 0.45 -6.21
CA ALA A 38 -6.01 1.66 -7.01
C ALA A 38 -6.13 1.34 -8.50
N SER A 39 -5.79 2.28 -9.37
CA SER A 39 -5.81 2.06 -10.81
C SER A 39 -4.69 1.13 -11.29
N PRO A 40 -4.88 0.42 -12.41
CA PRO A 40 -3.83 -0.37 -13.07
C PRO A 40 -2.55 0.45 -13.28
N GLY A 41 -1.38 -0.21 -13.17
CA GLY A 41 -0.07 0.43 -13.21
C GLY A 41 0.40 1.00 -11.88
N GLY A 42 -0.42 0.96 -10.83
CA GLY A 42 -0.10 1.39 -9.47
C GLY A 42 0.28 0.23 -8.54
N THR A 43 1.05 0.52 -7.49
CA THR A 43 1.51 -0.48 -6.50
C THR A 43 0.34 -1.12 -5.75
N TYR A 44 -0.67 -0.34 -5.33
CA TYR A 44 -1.86 -0.90 -4.66
C TYR A 44 -2.59 -1.92 -5.52
N TYR A 45 -2.65 -1.70 -6.85
CA TYR A 45 -3.32 -2.63 -7.75
C TYR A 45 -2.59 -3.97 -7.75
N ALA A 46 -1.28 -3.98 -8.02
CA ALA A 46 -0.47 -5.21 -8.06
C ALA A 46 -0.48 -5.96 -6.71
N TYR A 47 -0.27 -5.22 -5.61
CA TYR A 47 -0.30 -5.79 -4.26
C TYR A 47 -1.67 -6.38 -3.92
N GLY A 48 -2.76 -5.67 -4.27
CA GLY A 48 -4.12 -6.10 -3.96
C GLY A 48 -4.56 -7.35 -4.72
N GLU A 49 -4.18 -7.49 -5.98
CA GLU A 49 -4.43 -8.70 -6.78
C GLU A 49 -3.75 -9.92 -6.15
N GLY A 50 -2.50 -9.78 -5.68
CA GLY A 50 -1.80 -10.85 -4.99
C GLY A 50 -2.43 -11.18 -3.63
N LEU A 51 -2.72 -10.15 -2.85
CA LEU A 51 -3.36 -10.32 -1.54
C LEU A 51 -4.72 -11.00 -1.65
N ALA A 52 -5.55 -10.65 -2.64
CA ALA A 52 -6.85 -11.28 -2.86
C ALA A 52 -6.72 -12.79 -3.13
N ARG A 53 -5.73 -13.22 -3.93
CA ARG A 53 -5.45 -14.65 -4.15
C ARG A 53 -5.01 -15.36 -2.88
N ILE A 54 -4.11 -14.74 -2.11
CA ILE A 54 -3.62 -15.29 -0.84
C ILE A 54 -4.79 -15.47 0.15
N LEU A 55 -5.60 -14.42 0.34
CA LEU A 55 -6.72 -14.46 1.28
C LEU A 55 -7.81 -15.44 0.83
N THR A 56 -8.13 -15.51 -0.48
CA THR A 56 -9.10 -16.51 -1.00
C THR A 56 -8.71 -17.92 -0.59
N ARG A 57 -7.43 -18.27 -0.78
CA ARG A 57 -6.91 -19.60 -0.42
C ARG A 57 -6.87 -19.80 1.10
N ALA A 58 -6.33 -18.82 1.84
CA ALA A 58 -6.10 -18.97 3.28
C ALA A 58 -7.40 -19.01 4.09
N LEU A 59 -8.43 -18.27 3.66
CA LEU A 59 -9.70 -18.14 4.37
C LEU A 59 -10.79 -19.08 3.81
N ASN A 60 -10.50 -19.75 2.68
CA ASN A 60 -11.53 -20.50 1.92
C ASN A 60 -12.78 -19.65 1.64
N LEU A 61 -12.58 -18.36 1.36
CA LEU A 61 -13.62 -17.35 1.16
C LEU A 61 -13.29 -16.56 -0.12
N PRO A 62 -14.22 -16.36 -1.07
CA PRO A 62 -13.97 -15.53 -2.24
C PRO A 62 -13.52 -14.11 -1.86
N VAL A 63 -12.33 -13.71 -2.31
CA VAL A 63 -11.80 -12.36 -2.13
C VAL A 63 -11.41 -11.80 -3.49
N THR A 64 -11.91 -10.60 -3.81
CA THR A 64 -11.64 -9.94 -5.09
C THR A 64 -10.97 -8.59 -4.86
N ALA A 65 -10.01 -8.25 -5.72
CA ALA A 65 -9.44 -6.92 -5.81
C ALA A 65 -10.31 -6.08 -6.76
N ARG A 66 -10.75 -4.90 -6.29
CA ARG A 66 -11.48 -3.91 -7.08
C ARG A 66 -10.56 -2.76 -7.42
N ALA A 67 -10.35 -2.51 -8.71
CA ALA A 67 -9.68 -1.30 -9.17
C ALA A 67 -10.48 -0.06 -8.74
N THR A 68 -9.78 0.94 -8.22
CA THR A 68 -10.33 2.22 -7.76
C THR A 68 -9.38 3.36 -8.17
N GLU A 69 -9.75 4.58 -7.86
CA GLU A 69 -8.83 5.72 -8.02
C GLU A 69 -7.75 5.78 -6.92
N GLY A 70 -7.90 5.00 -5.84
CA GLY A 70 -6.96 4.94 -4.73
C GLY A 70 -7.58 5.26 -3.37
N PRO A 71 -6.76 5.70 -2.38
CA PRO A 71 -7.16 5.76 -0.97
C PRO A 71 -8.38 6.64 -0.70
N GLY A 72 -8.55 7.76 -1.39
CA GLY A 72 -9.72 8.63 -1.22
C GLY A 72 -11.02 7.91 -1.59
N GLN A 73 -11.04 7.26 -2.76
CA GLN A 73 -12.20 6.47 -3.18
C GLN A 73 -12.41 5.23 -2.29
N ASN A 74 -11.32 4.56 -1.88
CA ASN A 74 -11.42 3.41 -0.96
C ASN A 74 -12.12 3.79 0.35
N ILE A 75 -11.80 4.96 0.91
CA ILE A 75 -12.43 5.46 2.13
C ILE A 75 -13.92 5.73 1.92
N LEU A 76 -14.31 6.34 0.79
CA LEU A 76 -15.72 6.58 0.46
C LEU A 76 -16.49 5.27 0.29
N LEU A 77 -15.91 4.29 -0.39
CA LEU A 77 -16.51 2.97 -0.59
C LEU A 77 -16.62 2.17 0.73
N LEU A 78 -15.63 2.29 1.62
CA LEU A 78 -15.69 1.74 2.98
C LEU A 78 -16.81 2.40 3.77
N GLU A 79 -16.90 3.73 3.77
CA GLU A 79 -17.96 4.46 4.49
C GLU A 79 -19.36 4.08 4.00
N ALA A 80 -19.51 3.76 2.71
CA ALA A 80 -20.74 3.29 2.10
C ALA A 80 -21.02 1.79 2.30
N GLY A 81 -20.07 1.02 2.86
CA GLY A 81 -20.17 -0.44 3.01
C GLY A 81 -20.05 -1.23 1.70
N GLU A 82 -19.60 -0.58 0.61
CA GLU A 82 -19.46 -1.22 -0.71
C GLU A 82 -18.21 -2.12 -0.82
N ILE A 83 -17.21 -1.89 0.02
CA ILE A 83 -16.03 -2.73 0.15
C ILE A 83 -15.80 -3.04 1.63
N GLN A 84 -15.18 -4.20 1.91
CA GLN A 84 -14.87 -4.63 3.27
C GLN A 84 -13.46 -4.28 3.70
N ILE A 85 -12.53 -4.20 2.74
CA ILE A 85 -11.12 -3.88 2.94
C ILE A 85 -10.72 -2.77 1.95
N GLY A 86 -9.87 -1.84 2.37
CA GLY A 86 -9.32 -0.81 1.50
C GLY A 86 -7.87 -0.51 1.85
N PHE A 87 -7.10 -0.03 0.87
CA PHE A 87 -5.75 0.45 1.10
C PHE A 87 -5.74 1.97 1.23
N VAL A 88 -5.06 2.47 2.24
CA VAL A 88 -4.99 3.91 2.50
C VAL A 88 -3.56 4.34 2.86
N THR A 89 -3.15 5.53 2.40
CA THR A 89 -2.05 6.25 3.03
C THR A 89 -2.60 6.97 4.27
N LEU A 90 -1.83 6.98 5.35
CA LEU A 90 -2.29 7.59 6.61
C LEU A 90 -2.65 9.06 6.48
N GLY A 91 -1.99 9.81 5.58
CA GLY A 91 -2.33 11.21 5.36
C GLY A 91 -3.72 11.38 4.71
N VAL A 92 -4.05 10.60 3.66
CA VAL A 92 -5.39 10.62 3.05
C VAL A 92 -6.44 10.08 4.02
N ALA A 93 -6.10 9.06 4.81
CA ALA A 93 -6.96 8.57 5.87
C ALA A 93 -7.25 9.65 6.93
N LEU A 94 -6.25 10.45 7.32
CA LEU A 94 -6.41 11.56 8.26
C LEU A 94 -7.33 12.64 7.70
N GLN A 95 -7.20 12.97 6.41
CA GLN A 95 -8.11 13.89 5.73
C GLN A 95 -9.57 13.39 5.79
N GLY A 96 -9.80 12.12 5.46
CA GLY A 96 -11.12 11.49 5.53
C GLY A 96 -11.65 11.44 6.97
N TRP A 97 -10.81 11.03 7.90
CA TRP A 97 -11.15 10.93 9.32
C TRP A 97 -11.60 12.25 9.92
N ASN A 98 -10.96 13.34 9.54
CA ASN A 98 -11.28 14.70 10.03
C ASN A 98 -12.32 15.43 9.17
N GLY A 99 -12.62 14.94 7.98
CA GLY A 99 -13.48 15.67 7.03
C GLY A 99 -12.84 16.94 6.49
N SER A 100 -11.50 17.00 6.44
CA SER A 100 -10.75 18.24 6.20
C SER A 100 -10.43 18.51 4.73
N ALA A 101 -10.57 17.53 3.84
CA ALA A 101 -10.27 17.67 2.42
C ALA A 101 -11.54 17.94 1.60
N PRO A 102 -11.44 18.64 0.45
CA PRO A 102 -12.60 18.92 -0.42
C PRO A 102 -13.37 17.68 -0.83
N TRP A 103 -12.69 16.55 -1.11
CA TRP A 103 -13.30 15.30 -1.54
C TRP A 103 -14.21 14.66 -0.47
N THR A 104 -14.09 15.05 0.81
CA THR A 104 -14.94 14.57 1.91
C THR A 104 -16.29 15.29 1.99
N GLY A 105 -16.42 16.43 1.32
CA GLY A 105 -17.59 17.30 1.46
C GLY A 105 -17.81 17.80 2.89
N GLY A 106 -16.76 17.90 3.71
CA GLY A 106 -16.79 18.28 5.13
C GLY A 106 -17.28 17.18 6.07
N LYS A 107 -17.53 15.96 5.57
CA LYS A 107 -17.98 14.81 6.37
C LYS A 107 -16.79 14.08 6.96
N GLN A 108 -16.90 13.74 8.23
CA GLN A 108 -15.98 12.82 8.90
C GLN A 108 -16.33 11.37 8.52
N LEU A 109 -15.37 10.65 7.94
CA LEU A 109 -15.54 9.28 7.47
C LEU A 109 -14.90 8.33 8.50
N ARG A 110 -15.71 7.66 9.30
CA ARG A 110 -15.29 6.99 10.54
C ARG A 110 -15.46 5.47 10.54
N MET A 111 -15.83 4.87 9.39
CA MET A 111 -16.04 3.42 9.31
C MET A 111 -14.73 2.62 9.20
N MET A 112 -13.63 3.25 8.82
CA MET A 112 -12.34 2.56 8.67
C MET A 112 -11.70 2.18 10.01
N ARG A 113 -11.13 0.96 10.05
CA ARG A 113 -10.33 0.42 11.16
C ARG A 113 -9.06 -0.20 10.62
N ALA A 114 -7.91 0.10 11.24
CA ALA A 114 -6.63 -0.46 10.81
C ALA A 114 -6.58 -1.98 11.00
N LEU A 115 -6.09 -2.69 9.98
CA LEU A 115 -5.83 -4.13 10.02
C LEU A 115 -4.33 -4.41 10.21
N PHE A 116 -3.53 -4.04 9.21
CA PHE A 116 -2.11 -4.30 9.20
C PHE A 116 -1.34 -3.21 8.45
N PRO A 117 -0.05 -2.99 8.83
CA PRO A 117 0.84 -2.09 8.13
C PRO A 117 1.18 -2.65 6.74
N MET A 118 1.33 -1.80 5.77
CA MET A 118 1.75 -2.20 4.43
C MET A 118 3.19 -1.79 4.17
N TYR A 119 3.44 -0.57 3.69
CA TYR A 119 4.75 -0.07 3.30
C TYR A 119 4.76 1.46 3.23
N ASP A 120 5.94 2.05 3.08
CA ASP A 120 6.09 3.49 2.84
C ASP A 120 5.67 3.88 1.41
N THR A 121 5.16 5.09 1.28
CA THR A 121 4.77 5.72 0.01
C THR A 121 5.61 6.97 -0.22
N PRO A 122 6.85 6.83 -0.74
CA PRO A 122 7.66 7.98 -1.08
C PRO A 122 7.06 8.78 -2.24
N PHE A 123 7.24 10.10 -2.18
CA PHE A 123 6.91 11.00 -3.26
C PHE A 123 8.08 11.08 -4.24
N GLN A 124 7.83 10.81 -5.50
CA GLN A 124 8.85 10.64 -6.53
C GLN A 124 8.51 11.46 -7.78
N PHE A 125 9.52 12.01 -8.42
CA PHE A 125 9.38 12.73 -9.69
C PHE A 125 10.25 12.07 -10.73
N MET A 126 9.66 11.76 -11.89
CA MET A 126 10.35 11.17 -13.03
C MET A 126 10.08 11.96 -14.31
N VAL A 127 11.11 12.11 -15.13
CA VAL A 127 11.04 12.71 -16.45
C VAL A 127 11.80 11.83 -17.46
N LEU A 128 11.53 12.00 -18.76
CA LEU A 128 12.41 11.45 -19.79
C LEU A 128 13.75 12.22 -19.77
N GLU A 129 14.86 11.53 -19.98
CA GLU A 129 16.19 12.17 -19.92
C GLU A 129 16.36 13.26 -20.97
N GLU A 130 15.77 13.08 -22.14
CA GLU A 130 15.78 14.04 -23.26
C GLU A 130 15.04 15.35 -22.95
N SER A 131 14.16 15.40 -21.94
CA SER A 131 13.51 16.63 -21.50
C SER A 131 14.47 17.68 -20.96
N GLY A 132 15.67 17.26 -20.54
CA GLY A 132 16.68 18.11 -19.93
C GLY A 132 16.38 18.57 -18.50
N ILE A 133 15.18 18.29 -17.96
CA ILE A 133 14.75 18.67 -16.61
C ILE A 133 15.61 17.96 -15.55
N ARG A 134 16.13 18.72 -14.56
CA ARG A 134 17.06 18.23 -13.55
C ARG A 134 16.63 18.54 -12.11
N SER A 135 15.65 19.41 -11.92
CA SER A 135 15.15 19.83 -10.62
C SER A 135 13.62 19.95 -10.63
N VAL A 136 12.99 19.79 -9.45
CA VAL A 136 11.55 19.99 -9.32
C VAL A 136 11.12 21.42 -9.66
N GLY A 137 11.99 22.42 -9.41
CA GLY A 137 11.73 23.82 -9.81
C GLY A 137 11.60 24.01 -11.33
N GLU A 138 12.26 23.19 -12.13
CA GLU A 138 12.17 23.24 -13.60
C GLU A 138 10.87 22.65 -14.16
N LEU A 139 10.02 22.08 -13.29
CA LEU A 139 8.64 21.70 -13.63
C LEU A 139 7.70 22.91 -13.74
N ASN A 140 8.18 24.12 -13.43
CA ASN A 140 7.41 25.34 -13.61
C ASN A 140 7.00 25.52 -15.07
N GLY A 141 5.70 25.74 -15.36
CA GLY A 141 5.13 25.82 -16.70
C GLY A 141 5.02 24.46 -17.44
N LYS A 142 5.33 23.32 -16.78
CA LYS A 142 5.29 21.99 -17.39
C LYS A 142 3.97 21.26 -17.11
N ARG A 143 3.68 20.26 -17.95
CA ARG A 143 2.52 19.37 -17.80
C ARG A 143 2.95 18.14 -17.01
N VAL A 144 2.35 17.94 -15.84
CA VAL A 144 2.78 16.90 -14.90
C VAL A 144 1.61 15.93 -14.63
N GLY A 145 1.81 14.67 -14.94
CA GLY A 145 0.89 13.60 -14.60
C GLY A 145 0.98 13.26 -13.11
N ILE A 146 -0.16 13.32 -12.42
CA ILE A 146 -0.24 13.06 -10.96
C ILE A 146 -1.16 11.90 -10.61
N GLY A 147 -1.53 11.09 -11.61
CA GLY A 147 -2.40 9.94 -11.44
C GLY A 147 -3.85 10.26 -11.13
N PRO A 148 -4.63 9.29 -10.63
CA PRO A 148 -6.05 9.46 -10.36
C PRO A 148 -6.33 10.52 -9.29
N LEU A 149 -7.47 11.21 -9.43
CA LEU A 149 -7.88 12.26 -8.49
C LEU A 149 -8.04 11.74 -7.05
N GLY A 150 -8.61 10.55 -6.88
CA GLY A 150 -8.77 9.87 -5.58
C GLY A 150 -7.49 9.22 -5.04
N GLY A 151 -6.36 9.34 -5.75
CA GLY A 151 -5.05 8.83 -5.35
C GLY A 151 -4.32 9.73 -4.36
N THR A 152 -3.28 9.18 -3.72
CA THR A 152 -2.41 9.96 -2.81
C THR A 152 -1.74 11.13 -3.54
N SER A 153 -1.24 10.91 -4.75
CA SER A 153 -0.67 11.98 -5.57
C SER A 153 -1.70 13.06 -5.90
N GLY A 154 -2.91 12.66 -6.32
CA GLY A 154 -4.01 13.59 -6.59
C GLY A 154 -4.36 14.47 -5.38
N ALA A 155 -4.34 13.89 -4.17
CA ALA A 155 -4.64 14.59 -2.93
C ALA A 155 -3.52 15.55 -2.49
N TYR A 156 -2.25 15.22 -2.74
CA TYR A 156 -1.11 15.93 -2.17
C TYR A 156 -0.34 16.81 -3.16
N MET A 157 -0.21 16.42 -4.44
CA MET A 157 0.62 17.15 -5.39
C MET A 157 0.20 18.61 -5.63
N PRO A 158 -1.10 18.97 -5.63
CA PRO A 158 -1.48 20.38 -5.73
C PRO A 158 -0.85 21.25 -4.62
N GLU A 159 -0.89 20.77 -3.37
CA GLU A 159 -0.29 21.52 -2.25
C GLU A 159 1.25 21.44 -2.26
N PHE A 160 1.84 20.30 -2.70
CA PHE A 160 3.29 20.19 -2.91
C PHE A 160 3.80 21.28 -3.84
N PHE A 161 3.21 21.40 -5.03
CA PHE A 161 3.63 22.39 -6.02
C PHE A 161 3.45 23.81 -5.51
N LYS A 162 2.37 24.06 -4.78
CA LYS A 162 2.14 25.37 -4.12
C LYS A 162 3.22 25.68 -3.09
N VAL A 163 3.56 24.77 -2.17
CA VAL A 163 4.63 24.93 -1.17
C VAL A 163 5.98 25.13 -1.84
N LEU A 164 6.27 24.38 -2.90
CA LEU A 164 7.52 24.47 -3.65
C LEU A 164 7.55 25.67 -4.62
N LYS A 165 6.47 26.43 -4.73
CA LYS A 165 6.32 27.59 -5.64
C LYS A 165 6.57 27.22 -7.11
N VAL A 166 6.06 26.08 -7.53
CA VAL A 166 6.11 25.56 -8.90
C VAL A 166 4.71 25.67 -9.49
N ASP A 167 4.55 26.41 -10.55
CA ASP A 167 3.29 26.52 -11.30
C ASP A 167 3.32 25.50 -12.44
N ALA A 168 2.78 24.29 -12.18
CA ALA A 168 2.70 23.21 -13.16
C ALA A 168 1.24 22.92 -13.53
N SER A 169 1.00 22.58 -14.80
CA SER A 169 -0.30 22.05 -15.24
C SER A 169 -0.44 20.59 -14.83
N LEU A 170 -1.34 20.32 -13.87
CA LEU A 170 -1.53 18.98 -13.32
C LEU A 170 -2.55 18.19 -14.15
N ALA A 171 -2.18 16.98 -14.59
CA ALA A 171 -3.03 16.08 -15.35
C ALA A 171 -3.38 14.85 -14.51
N HIS A 172 -4.66 14.53 -14.45
CA HIS A 172 -5.19 13.32 -13.81
C HIS A 172 -5.46 12.23 -14.85
N GLY A 173 -5.45 10.98 -14.40
CA GLY A 173 -5.75 9.79 -15.20
C GLY A 173 -5.20 8.53 -14.54
N ASP A 174 -5.54 7.37 -15.07
CA ASP A 174 -4.97 6.12 -14.62
C ASP A 174 -3.45 6.11 -14.80
N TRP A 175 -2.73 5.40 -13.93
CA TRP A 175 -1.27 5.43 -13.95
C TRP A 175 -0.67 4.96 -15.27
N ALA A 176 -1.27 3.93 -15.89
CA ALA A 176 -0.83 3.46 -17.20
C ALA A 176 -1.02 4.53 -18.28
N ASP A 177 -2.13 5.28 -18.24
CA ASP A 177 -2.45 6.31 -19.23
C ASP A 177 -1.52 7.53 -19.11
N VAL A 178 -1.32 8.06 -17.89
CA VAL A 178 -0.42 9.21 -17.70
C VAL A 178 1.04 8.85 -17.98
N ALA A 179 1.46 7.61 -17.70
CA ALA A 179 2.78 7.12 -18.10
C ALA A 179 2.95 7.05 -19.62
N ASN A 180 1.95 6.55 -20.35
CA ASN A 180 1.96 6.54 -21.82
C ASN A 180 1.99 7.97 -22.40
N GLN A 181 1.31 8.93 -21.76
CA GLN A 181 1.36 10.34 -22.15
C GLN A 181 2.75 10.96 -21.97
N VAL A 182 3.48 10.61 -20.90
CA VAL A 182 4.88 11.01 -20.73
C VAL A 182 5.74 10.38 -21.81
N GLN A 183 5.57 9.09 -22.09
CA GLN A 183 6.31 8.41 -23.16
C GLN A 183 6.09 9.06 -24.53
N ALA A 184 4.86 9.53 -24.80
CA ALA A 184 4.49 10.20 -26.05
C ALA A 184 4.84 11.71 -26.08
N GLY A 185 5.40 12.28 -25.00
CA GLY A 185 5.71 13.71 -24.89
C GLY A 185 4.48 14.61 -24.72
N SER A 186 3.29 14.06 -24.48
CA SER A 186 2.08 14.82 -24.15
C SER A 186 2.09 15.35 -22.73
N LEU A 187 2.80 14.68 -21.83
CA LEU A 187 3.16 15.15 -20.49
C LEU A 187 4.70 15.24 -20.37
N ASP A 188 5.18 16.14 -19.54
CA ASP A 188 6.61 16.41 -19.38
C ASP A 188 7.22 15.63 -18.21
N ALA A 189 6.40 15.21 -17.22
CA ALA A 189 6.83 14.51 -16.02
C ALA A 189 5.72 13.66 -15.41
N LEU A 190 6.11 12.69 -14.57
CA LEU A 190 5.23 12.07 -13.56
C LEU A 190 5.64 12.52 -12.16
N ALA A 191 4.66 12.87 -11.33
CA ALA A 191 4.80 13.12 -9.90
C ALA A 191 3.93 12.11 -9.15
N VAL A 192 4.60 11.18 -8.46
CA VAL A 192 4.01 9.95 -7.95
C VAL A 192 4.19 9.83 -6.44
N ALA A 193 3.15 9.49 -5.71
CA ALA A 193 3.20 8.99 -4.34
C ALA A 193 2.73 7.53 -4.35
N ALA A 194 3.64 6.60 -4.29
CA ALA A 194 3.35 5.17 -4.36
C ALA A 194 4.46 4.33 -3.72
N GLY A 195 4.13 3.11 -3.31
CA GLY A 195 5.11 2.11 -2.90
C GLY A 195 6.10 1.78 -4.02
N VAL A 196 7.30 1.40 -3.63
CA VAL A 196 8.41 1.14 -4.57
C VAL A 196 8.77 -0.35 -4.64
N PRO A 197 9.23 -0.83 -5.80
CA PRO A 197 9.31 -0.12 -7.08
C PRO A 197 7.91 0.14 -7.69
N PHE A 198 7.70 1.33 -8.26
CA PHE A 198 6.42 1.68 -8.85
C PHE A 198 6.31 1.09 -10.28
N PRO A 199 5.29 0.28 -10.58
CA PRO A 199 5.22 -0.46 -11.84
C PRO A 199 5.32 0.42 -13.09
N SER A 200 4.57 1.53 -13.16
CA SER A 200 4.62 2.41 -14.32
C SER A 200 5.98 3.09 -14.52
N PHE A 201 6.81 3.23 -13.48
CA PHE A 201 8.19 3.70 -13.64
C PHE A 201 9.08 2.63 -14.26
N ILE A 202 8.92 1.37 -13.86
CA ILE A 202 9.62 0.24 -14.47
C ILE A 202 9.29 0.15 -15.97
N ASP A 203 8.01 0.28 -16.32
CA ASP A 203 7.56 0.25 -17.72
C ASP A 203 8.16 1.39 -18.54
N LEU A 204 8.24 2.60 -17.97
CA LEU A 204 8.88 3.74 -18.65
C LEU A 204 10.39 3.52 -18.86
N GLU A 205 11.11 2.99 -17.85
CA GLU A 205 12.53 2.67 -17.97
C GLU A 205 12.82 1.62 -19.06
N GLN A 206 11.92 0.67 -19.26
CA GLN A 206 12.05 -0.33 -20.34
C GLN A 206 11.88 0.27 -21.73
N LYS A 207 11.12 1.38 -21.85
CA LYS A 207 10.78 2.04 -23.11
C LYS A 207 11.74 3.17 -23.47
N GLY A 208 12.47 3.72 -22.49
CA GLY A 208 13.33 4.87 -22.74
C GLY A 208 14.23 5.24 -21.56
N LYS A 209 15.12 6.20 -21.78
CA LYS A 209 15.98 6.74 -20.73
C LYS A 209 15.18 7.71 -19.87
N VAL A 210 15.21 7.50 -18.58
CA VAL A 210 14.50 8.33 -17.60
C VAL A 210 15.48 8.94 -16.59
N ARG A 211 15.01 9.98 -15.92
CA ARG A 211 15.69 10.64 -14.81
C ARG A 211 14.75 10.77 -13.62
N TYR A 212 15.22 10.35 -12.46
CA TYR A 212 14.60 10.65 -11.18
C TYR A 212 15.05 12.04 -10.71
N VAL A 213 14.10 12.90 -10.37
CA VAL A 213 14.35 14.29 -9.95
C VAL A 213 14.12 14.40 -8.46
N PRO A 214 15.20 14.40 -7.62
CA PRO A 214 15.06 14.41 -6.17
C PRO A 214 14.66 15.79 -5.65
N LEU A 215 13.99 15.79 -4.49
CA LEU A 215 13.81 16.98 -3.68
C LEU A 215 15.14 17.39 -3.03
N THR A 216 15.38 18.68 -2.92
CA THR A 216 16.49 19.20 -2.12
C THR A 216 16.16 19.06 -0.61
N PRO A 217 17.17 19.02 0.30
CA PRO A 217 16.92 19.00 1.73
C PRO A 217 16.04 20.17 2.22
N ARG A 218 16.17 21.34 1.60
CA ARG A 218 15.34 22.49 1.90
C ARG A 218 13.88 22.26 1.51
N GLN A 219 13.62 21.72 0.33
CA GLN A 219 12.27 21.40 -0.12
C GLN A 219 11.60 20.34 0.77
N ILE A 220 12.35 19.31 1.19
CA ILE A 220 11.88 18.30 2.14
C ILE A 220 11.45 18.96 3.47
N LEU A 221 12.26 19.90 3.99
CA LEU A 221 11.93 20.61 5.20
C LEU A 221 10.68 21.48 5.03
N ASP A 222 10.59 22.24 3.95
CA ASP A 222 9.45 23.13 3.68
C ASP A 222 8.14 22.34 3.56
N LEU A 223 8.16 21.21 2.86
CA LEU A 223 7.02 20.30 2.74
C LEU A 223 6.57 19.73 4.09
N ARG A 224 7.51 19.28 4.93
CA ARG A 224 7.20 18.73 6.26
C ARG A 224 6.73 19.79 7.27
N LEU A 225 7.13 21.04 7.10
CA LEU A 225 6.59 22.15 7.90
C LEU A 225 5.16 22.52 7.49
N ALA A 226 4.85 22.43 6.19
CA ALA A 226 3.52 22.72 5.66
C ALA A 226 2.52 21.56 5.87
N MET A 227 3.01 20.33 5.84
CA MET A 227 2.22 19.08 5.95
C MET A 227 2.91 18.17 6.99
N PRO A 228 2.61 18.36 8.30
CA PRO A 228 3.32 17.67 9.39
C PRO A 228 3.16 16.15 9.41
N GLU A 229 2.14 15.61 8.73
CA GLU A 229 1.92 14.16 8.57
C GLU A 229 2.94 13.49 7.65
N LEU A 230 3.70 14.27 6.86
CA LEU A 230 4.75 13.74 5.99
C LEU A 230 5.98 13.33 6.80
N GLY A 231 6.40 12.09 6.65
CA GLY A 231 7.68 11.58 7.14
C GLY A 231 8.84 11.86 6.17
N ALA A 232 10.08 11.83 6.68
CA ALA A 232 11.23 11.68 5.79
C ALA A 232 11.23 10.27 5.20
N SER A 233 11.51 10.16 3.90
CA SER A 233 11.56 8.89 3.18
C SER A 233 12.77 8.85 2.24
N VAL A 234 13.22 7.64 1.92
CA VAL A 234 14.35 7.40 1.01
C VAL A 234 14.03 6.22 0.11
N VAL A 235 14.12 6.45 -1.20
CA VAL A 235 14.15 5.34 -2.16
C VAL A 235 15.61 4.93 -2.34
N GLY A 236 15.92 3.67 -2.04
CA GLY A 236 17.28 3.14 -2.09
C GLY A 236 17.86 3.11 -3.51
N ALA A 237 19.15 3.33 -3.64
CA ALA A 237 19.87 3.09 -4.89
C ALA A 237 19.62 1.65 -5.38
N GLY A 238 19.37 1.47 -6.68
CA GLY A 238 19.08 0.17 -7.27
C GLY A 238 17.63 -0.30 -7.16
N THR A 239 16.74 0.45 -6.47
CA THR A 239 15.29 0.17 -6.50
C THR A 239 14.75 0.18 -7.92
N TYR A 240 15.27 1.07 -8.73
CA TYR A 240 15.04 1.13 -10.18
C TYR A 240 16.37 1.03 -10.93
N PRO A 241 16.42 0.43 -12.14
CA PRO A 241 17.65 0.28 -12.91
C PRO A 241 18.43 1.57 -13.13
N SER A 242 17.74 2.70 -13.36
CA SER A 242 18.38 4.01 -13.59
C SER A 242 18.69 4.79 -12.31
N LEU A 243 18.19 4.37 -11.15
CA LEU A 243 18.42 5.05 -9.87
C LEU A 243 19.76 4.60 -9.25
N ARG A 244 20.83 5.35 -9.50
CA ARG A 244 22.20 5.01 -9.08
C ARG A 244 22.60 5.47 -7.68
N SER A 245 21.82 6.36 -7.06
CA SER A 245 22.05 6.89 -5.71
C SER A 245 20.74 6.93 -4.93
N ASN A 246 20.84 7.01 -3.62
CA ASN A 246 19.66 7.17 -2.77
C ASN A 246 18.90 8.44 -3.16
N TYR A 247 17.58 8.30 -3.25
CA TYR A 247 16.65 9.37 -3.58
C TYR A 247 15.95 9.81 -2.29
N GLY A 248 16.42 10.91 -1.70
CA GLY A 248 15.80 11.51 -0.52
C GLY A 248 14.50 12.22 -0.87
N THR A 249 13.46 12.02 -0.08
CA THR A 249 12.13 12.59 -0.30
C THR A 249 11.31 12.63 1.01
N VAL A 250 10.02 12.87 0.88
CA VAL A 250 9.02 12.69 1.93
C VAL A 250 8.09 11.55 1.58
N GLY A 251 7.43 10.98 2.57
CA GLY A 251 6.52 9.86 2.36
C GLY A 251 5.38 9.80 3.37
N LEU A 252 4.42 8.95 3.06
CA LEU A 252 3.30 8.58 3.92
C LEU A 252 3.27 7.07 4.07
N TYR A 253 3.03 6.56 5.28
CA TYR A 253 2.92 5.13 5.49
C TYR A 253 1.53 4.62 5.12
N ASN A 254 1.45 3.38 4.63
CA ASN A 254 0.21 2.75 4.20
C ASN A 254 -0.28 1.73 5.21
N PHE A 255 -1.60 1.65 5.32
CA PHE A 255 -2.29 0.61 6.05
C PHE A 255 -3.40 -0.01 5.20
N ALA A 256 -3.58 -1.33 5.35
CA ALA A 256 -4.83 -1.95 5.02
C ALA A 256 -5.82 -1.66 6.15
N VAL A 257 -7.01 -1.23 5.76
CA VAL A 257 -8.11 -0.94 6.69
C VAL A 257 -9.33 -1.79 6.34
N ALA A 258 -10.13 -2.14 7.34
CA ALA A 258 -11.41 -2.78 7.14
C ALA A 258 -12.56 -1.85 7.51
N HIS A 259 -13.77 -2.15 6.98
CA HIS A 259 -14.99 -1.59 7.53
C HIS A 259 -15.17 -2.10 8.96
N ARG A 260 -15.55 -1.24 9.89
CA ARG A 260 -15.66 -1.58 11.33
C ARG A 260 -16.59 -2.73 11.65
N ASP A 261 -17.58 -3.00 10.78
CA ASP A 261 -18.59 -4.05 10.97
C ASP A 261 -18.14 -5.42 10.38
N VAL A 262 -16.91 -5.51 9.86
CA VAL A 262 -16.31 -6.82 9.53
C VAL A 262 -16.24 -7.65 10.82
N PRO A 263 -16.64 -8.93 10.82
CA PRO A 263 -16.58 -9.76 12.03
C PRO A 263 -15.17 -9.80 12.62
N ALA A 264 -15.05 -9.67 13.95
CA ALA A 264 -13.75 -9.55 14.61
C ALA A 264 -12.86 -10.79 14.46
N ASP A 265 -13.45 -11.98 14.36
CA ASP A 265 -12.74 -13.23 14.08
C ASP A 265 -12.28 -13.31 12.62
N LEU A 266 -13.06 -12.79 11.68
CA LEU A 266 -12.64 -12.65 10.27
C LEU A 266 -11.47 -11.66 10.14
N ALA A 267 -11.55 -10.50 10.79
CA ALA A 267 -10.45 -9.54 10.80
C ALA A 267 -9.17 -10.13 11.43
N TYR A 268 -9.31 -10.94 12.51
CA TYR A 268 -8.20 -11.70 13.09
C TYR A 268 -7.61 -12.68 12.06
N ALA A 269 -8.47 -13.47 11.40
CA ALA A 269 -8.04 -14.46 10.40
C ALA A 269 -7.36 -13.80 9.18
N ILE A 270 -7.83 -12.63 8.75
CA ILE A 270 -7.19 -11.84 7.68
C ILE A 270 -5.75 -11.46 8.08
N VAL A 271 -5.56 -10.89 9.28
CA VAL A 271 -4.24 -10.46 9.75
C VAL A 271 -3.30 -11.67 9.91
N GLU A 272 -3.80 -12.79 10.48
CA GLU A 272 -3.03 -14.03 10.56
C GLU A 272 -2.62 -14.55 9.17
N ALA A 273 -3.54 -14.57 8.21
CA ALA A 273 -3.28 -15.04 6.86
C ALA A 273 -2.22 -14.17 6.14
N VAL A 274 -2.29 -12.84 6.30
CA VAL A 274 -1.31 -11.93 5.70
C VAL A 274 0.10 -12.21 6.22
N PHE A 275 0.29 -12.26 7.52
CA PHE A 275 1.62 -12.46 8.09
C PHE A 275 2.13 -13.90 7.95
N ALA A 276 1.23 -14.89 7.91
CA ALA A 276 1.59 -16.28 7.66
C ALA A 276 2.02 -16.55 6.20
N ASN A 277 1.62 -15.70 5.24
CA ASN A 277 1.97 -15.81 3.83
C ASN A 277 2.81 -14.61 3.36
N HIS A 278 3.59 -14.01 4.26
CA HIS A 278 4.37 -12.81 3.99
C HIS A 278 5.33 -12.98 2.82
N ASP A 279 6.07 -14.10 2.75
CA ASP A 279 7.04 -14.36 1.69
C ASP A 279 6.37 -14.40 0.30
N GLU A 280 5.21 -15.04 0.19
CA GLU A 280 4.43 -15.04 -1.05
C GLU A 280 3.96 -13.63 -1.44
N LEU A 281 3.59 -12.82 -0.46
CA LEU A 281 3.19 -11.43 -0.71
C LEU A 281 4.38 -10.57 -1.18
N VAL A 282 5.59 -10.84 -0.68
CA VAL A 282 6.84 -10.20 -1.16
C VAL A 282 7.15 -10.62 -2.61
N GLU A 283 6.88 -11.88 -2.98
CA GLU A 283 7.02 -12.34 -4.37
C GLU A 283 6.04 -11.62 -5.32
N VAL A 284 4.83 -11.30 -4.84
CA VAL A 284 3.87 -10.50 -5.62
C VAL A 284 4.39 -9.08 -5.85
N HIS A 285 4.88 -8.42 -4.80
CA HIS A 285 5.42 -7.08 -4.87
C HIS A 285 6.41 -6.83 -3.72
N SER A 286 7.65 -6.48 -4.05
CA SER A 286 8.74 -6.33 -3.07
C SER A 286 8.48 -5.26 -1.99
N ALA A 287 7.61 -4.28 -2.22
CA ALA A 287 7.19 -3.34 -1.18
C ALA A 287 6.60 -4.07 0.06
N ALA A 288 6.02 -5.27 -0.14
CA ALA A 288 5.48 -6.07 0.95
C ALA A 288 6.54 -6.53 1.97
N ALA A 289 7.83 -6.38 1.68
CA ALA A 289 8.90 -6.61 2.67
C ALA A 289 8.72 -5.77 3.95
N GLU A 290 8.01 -4.63 3.85
CA GLU A 290 7.65 -3.81 5.01
C GLU A 290 6.33 -4.23 5.69
N THR A 291 5.58 -5.17 5.12
CA THR A 291 4.34 -5.71 5.71
C THR A 291 4.68 -6.69 6.83
N VAL A 292 5.22 -6.17 7.92
CA VAL A 292 5.67 -6.95 9.07
C VAL A 292 5.05 -6.44 10.36
N PRO A 293 4.77 -7.32 11.34
CA PRO A 293 4.05 -6.95 12.56
C PRO A 293 4.62 -5.73 13.30
N PRO A 294 5.95 -5.55 13.48
CA PRO A 294 6.50 -4.40 14.21
C PRO A 294 6.12 -3.05 13.62
N ASN A 295 5.83 -2.98 12.32
CA ASN A 295 5.44 -1.75 11.64
C ASN A 295 4.02 -1.27 11.99
N PHE A 296 3.26 -2.01 12.82
CA PHE A 296 1.98 -1.53 13.35
C PHE A 296 2.12 -0.19 14.09
N THR A 297 3.28 0.11 14.66
CA THR A 297 3.59 1.36 15.34
C THR A 297 3.65 2.57 14.41
N ARG A 298 3.67 2.36 13.09
CA ARG A 298 3.56 3.43 12.08
C ARG A 298 2.16 4.05 12.05
N ASN A 299 1.15 3.37 12.61
CA ASN A 299 -0.20 3.93 12.76
C ASN A 299 -0.22 4.97 13.89
N THR A 300 -0.48 6.22 13.52
CA THR A 300 -0.40 7.35 14.46
C THR A 300 -1.76 7.79 15.01
N PHE A 301 -2.89 7.38 14.38
CA PHE A 301 -4.20 7.89 14.79
C PHE A 301 -5.37 6.92 14.57
N LEU A 302 -5.34 6.05 13.57
CA LEU A 302 -6.48 5.17 13.26
C LEU A 302 -6.70 4.14 14.38
N PRO A 303 -7.93 3.95 14.87
CA PRO A 303 -8.24 2.83 15.74
C PRO A 303 -8.05 1.52 14.97
N PHE A 304 -7.49 0.52 15.63
CA PHE A 304 -7.40 -0.82 15.07
C PHE A 304 -8.76 -1.51 15.11
N HIS A 305 -8.98 -2.41 14.16
CA HIS A 305 -10.09 -3.35 14.23
C HIS A 305 -9.92 -4.30 15.42
N ASP A 306 -11.00 -4.62 16.13
CA ASP A 306 -10.92 -5.47 17.34
C ASP A 306 -10.24 -6.82 17.09
N GLY A 307 -10.52 -7.44 15.94
CA GLY A 307 -9.84 -8.66 15.52
C GLY A 307 -8.34 -8.47 15.29
N ALA A 308 -7.93 -7.37 14.67
CA ALA A 308 -6.53 -7.04 14.49
C ALA A 308 -5.83 -6.79 15.83
N SER A 309 -6.45 -6.00 16.71
CA SER A 309 -5.94 -5.74 18.07
C SER A 309 -5.70 -7.02 18.84
N ARG A 310 -6.66 -7.96 18.81
CA ARG A 310 -6.52 -9.28 19.45
C ARG A 310 -5.35 -10.07 18.85
N TRP A 311 -5.19 -10.01 17.53
CA TRP A 311 -4.10 -10.72 16.87
C TRP A 311 -2.73 -10.21 17.38
N TYR A 312 -2.52 -8.89 17.37
CA TYR A 312 -1.26 -8.28 17.83
C TYR A 312 -0.97 -8.60 19.30
N GLN A 313 -2.00 -8.54 20.16
CA GLN A 313 -1.88 -8.90 21.57
C GLN A 313 -1.49 -10.37 21.76
N ASN A 314 -2.17 -11.29 21.07
CA ASN A 314 -1.89 -12.73 21.15
C ASN A 314 -0.49 -13.11 20.65
N LYS A 315 0.08 -12.35 19.70
CA LYS A 315 1.44 -12.56 19.21
C LYS A 315 2.51 -11.84 20.04
N GLY A 316 2.13 -11.17 21.12
CA GLY A 316 3.07 -10.44 21.98
C GLY A 316 3.69 -9.22 21.32
N VAL A 317 3.07 -8.69 20.28
CA VAL A 317 3.49 -7.45 19.65
C VAL A 317 3.06 -6.30 20.56
N VAL A 318 4.03 -5.74 21.29
CA VAL A 318 3.80 -4.77 22.36
C VAL A 318 3.80 -3.33 21.78
N GLY A 319 2.76 -2.57 22.06
CA GLY A 319 2.64 -1.15 21.70
C GLY A 319 1.28 -0.60 22.15
N VAL A 320 1.09 0.70 22.03
CA VAL A 320 -0.21 1.32 22.31
C VAL A 320 -1.15 1.06 21.14
N ILE A 321 -2.02 0.06 21.29
CA ILE A 321 -3.10 -0.21 20.34
C ILE A 321 -4.28 0.65 20.75
N ARG A 322 -4.71 1.59 19.89
CA ARG A 322 -5.90 2.42 20.11
C ARG A 322 -7.11 1.68 19.58
N ASN A 323 -8.12 1.51 20.41
CA ASN A 323 -9.39 0.84 20.07
C ASN A 323 -10.59 1.82 20.09
N ASP A 324 -10.37 3.12 20.34
CA ASP A 324 -11.43 4.12 20.56
C ASP A 324 -12.02 4.68 19.24
#